data_6adbc9b0101cc9e9c6dc64b714727c53
#
_entry.id   6adbc9b0101cc9e9c6dc64b714727c53
#
_cell.length_a   1.000
_cell.length_b   1.000
_cell.length_c   1.000
_cell.angle_alpha   90.00
_cell.angle_beta   90.00
_cell.angle_gamma   90.00
#
_symmetry.space_group_name_H-M   'P 1'
#
loop_
_entity.id
_entity.type
_entity.pdbx_description
1 polymer ?
#
loop_
_entity_poly.entity_id
_entity_poly.type
_entity_poly.pdbx_seq_one_letter_code
_entity_poly.pdbx_strand_id
1 'polypeptide(L)'
;MPTKDKDLTMNTHERGGPSIVAYLFALPPVIILLVYKVVPFITALILPFKEYELTKGVSGSAWVGMRNFSDLFNSPFFTKVLSNTVTLKLEYIFLCSISAFLIALILGFIGSKFWQRVFSTIFLLPYFMPAAVFIYLVLYAMSNAGMFFMYSTESLMDPETFRLIYPILEAIRNIGIPVIIALAAINGRRAVDNRGFLHTQLIPTLKSIGLFALIQLSTLLTMDYEFLSYLQNPTIYETADTLDTFVYRTALMNNEFGLASAIWLIKYAVQLVLSILIFFLIKRFFIKGVFPSQTKRAEGIRKRGSFVGVVLSFFVVQLYLLLTTAPLAVSVVEVFGDGSQISQASSDLLSGLPLHSSFTTYAIGITFAVLVNMVITILLAYPLTVKDLPGRLLYTIFLIIVLNMGMGGVHEYLFFRGKGMHNTILPYLITGFFTLANVFVIKAIYNTRYVSVEERTVKGVEGDPESFVKRYLPRVVKPILGLGALQFAFMWNSCYPGQLVYLADPNKFSPVMIFRNIIMGAQADVYGQLAFDVIKLGAAVSIPGIIMLLFIMILGGHEIFTAQIWKN
;
A
#
# COMPACT_ATOMS: atom_id res chain seq x y z
N MET A 1 -55.81 28.81 42.33
CA MET A 1 -55.57 29.32 40.98
C MET A 1 -54.52 28.43 40.35
N PRO A 2 -54.83 27.63 39.34
CA PRO A 2 -53.86 26.76 38.67
C PRO A 2 -53.22 27.53 37.53
N THR A 3 -51.89 27.52 37.49
CA THR A 3 -51.07 28.06 36.43
C THR A 3 -51.09 27.12 35.21
N LYS A 4 -51.45 27.70 34.08
CA LYS A 4 -51.48 27.08 32.76
C LYS A 4 -50.14 26.52 32.34
N ASP A 5 -50.08 25.20 32.16
CA ASP A 5 -49.07 24.55 31.30
C ASP A 5 -49.22 25.06 29.87
N LYS A 6 -48.20 25.79 29.43
CA LYS A 6 -48.03 26.06 28.00
C LYS A 6 -47.50 24.82 27.33
N ASP A 7 -48.37 24.11 26.64
CA ASP A 7 -48.04 23.14 25.64
C ASP A 7 -47.05 23.74 24.61
N LEU A 8 -45.79 23.42 24.77
CA LEU A 8 -44.79 23.53 23.73
C LEU A 8 -45.05 22.41 22.72
N THR A 9 -46.03 22.64 21.83
CA THR A 9 -46.13 21.89 20.59
C THR A 9 -44.85 22.12 19.79
N MET A 10 -43.86 21.28 20.00
CA MET A 10 -42.75 21.14 19.07
C MET A 10 -43.34 20.81 17.72
N ASN A 11 -43.31 21.75 16.79
CA ASN A 11 -43.52 21.54 15.40
C ASN A 11 -42.62 20.37 14.98
N THR A 12 -43.20 19.21 14.79
CA THR A 12 -42.64 18.09 14.05
C THR A 12 -42.58 18.54 12.59
N HIS A 13 -41.57 19.36 12.27
CA HIS A 13 -41.18 19.55 10.88
C HIS A 13 -40.99 18.16 10.29
N GLU A 14 -41.77 17.90 9.27
CA GLU A 14 -41.80 16.70 8.44
C GLU A 14 -40.40 16.11 8.34
N ARG A 15 -40.23 14.91 8.89
CA ARG A 15 -39.03 14.12 8.69
C ARG A 15 -39.05 13.71 7.21
N GLY A 16 -38.49 14.56 6.37
CA GLY A 16 -38.16 14.15 5.01
C GLY A 16 -37.35 12.85 5.09
N GLY A 17 -37.83 11.81 4.44
CA GLY A 17 -37.11 10.54 4.36
C GLY A 17 -35.70 10.76 3.78
N PRO A 18 -34.75 9.83 3.98
CA PRO A 18 -33.39 9.96 3.49
C PRO A 18 -33.40 10.29 1.98
N SER A 19 -32.77 11.39 1.62
CA SER A 19 -32.84 11.92 0.25
C SER A 19 -32.02 11.05 -0.71
N ILE A 20 -32.64 10.55 -1.77
CA ILE A 20 -31.98 9.82 -2.87
C ILE A 20 -30.92 10.70 -3.56
N VAL A 21 -30.98 12.01 -3.35
CA VAL A 21 -30.00 12.99 -3.86
C VAL A 21 -28.54 12.61 -3.48
N ALA A 22 -28.35 11.88 -2.37
CA ALA A 22 -27.03 11.36 -2.00
C ALA A 22 -26.36 10.55 -3.12
N TYR A 23 -27.12 9.82 -3.93
CA TYR A 23 -26.57 9.07 -5.07
C TYR A 23 -26.16 9.96 -6.25
N LEU A 24 -26.74 11.15 -6.39
CA LEU A 24 -26.34 12.09 -7.45
C LEU A 24 -24.90 12.57 -7.24
N PHE A 25 -24.45 12.70 -5.99
CA PHE A 25 -23.05 13.00 -5.69
C PHE A 25 -22.11 11.86 -6.10
N ALA A 26 -22.55 10.61 -5.98
CA ALA A 26 -21.74 9.45 -6.35
C ALA A 26 -21.78 9.13 -7.86
N LEU A 27 -22.74 9.67 -8.61
CA LEU A 27 -22.95 9.33 -10.02
C LEU A 27 -21.73 9.64 -10.92
N PRO A 28 -21.11 10.84 -10.87
CA PRO A 28 -19.93 11.12 -11.70
C PRO A 28 -18.77 10.15 -11.43
N PRO A 29 -18.33 9.91 -10.19
CA PRO A 29 -17.27 8.94 -9.93
C PRO A 29 -17.66 7.50 -10.27
N VAL A 30 -18.93 7.10 -10.17
CA VAL A 30 -19.39 5.77 -10.61
C VAL A 30 -19.21 5.60 -12.12
N ILE A 31 -19.57 6.62 -12.92
CA ILE A 31 -19.36 6.59 -14.39
C ILE A 31 -17.88 6.42 -14.72
N ILE A 32 -17.00 7.17 -14.04
CA ILE A 32 -15.55 7.07 -14.25
C ILE A 32 -15.05 5.66 -13.86
N LEU A 33 -15.53 5.08 -12.76
CA LEU A 33 -15.22 3.70 -12.36
C LEU A 33 -15.66 2.68 -13.40
N LEU A 34 -16.84 2.83 -13.97
CA LEU A 34 -17.33 1.92 -15.01
C LEU A 34 -16.40 1.93 -16.22
N VAL A 35 -15.99 3.11 -16.67
CA VAL A 35 -15.15 3.26 -17.88
C VAL A 35 -13.71 2.76 -17.66
N TYR A 36 -13.08 3.13 -16.55
CA TYR A 36 -11.65 2.91 -16.35
C TYR A 36 -11.31 1.71 -15.46
N LYS A 37 -12.29 1.07 -14.83
CA LYS A 37 -12.06 -0.09 -13.99
C LYS A 37 -12.90 -1.30 -14.40
N VAL A 38 -14.21 -1.14 -14.62
CA VAL A 38 -15.10 -2.26 -14.95
C VAL A 38 -14.90 -2.74 -16.39
N VAL A 39 -14.90 -1.83 -17.36
CA VAL A 39 -14.71 -2.20 -18.77
C VAL A 39 -13.36 -2.88 -19.03
N PRO A 40 -12.21 -2.35 -18.56
CA PRO A 40 -10.93 -3.02 -18.72
C PRO A 40 -10.87 -4.39 -18.01
N PHE A 41 -11.51 -4.52 -16.85
CA PHE A 41 -11.58 -5.78 -16.13
C PHE A 41 -12.33 -6.87 -16.92
N ILE A 42 -13.48 -6.52 -17.50
CA ILE A 42 -14.22 -7.43 -18.38
C ILE A 42 -13.37 -7.87 -19.57
N THR A 43 -12.62 -6.93 -20.17
CA THR A 43 -11.67 -7.23 -21.24
C THR A 43 -10.59 -8.19 -20.77
N ALA A 44 -10.04 -8.01 -19.58
CA ALA A 44 -9.04 -8.89 -18.98
C ALA A 44 -9.56 -10.32 -18.77
N LEU A 45 -10.85 -10.49 -18.44
CA LEU A 45 -11.48 -11.82 -18.31
C LEU A 45 -11.61 -12.58 -19.64
N ILE A 46 -11.65 -11.89 -20.77
CA ILE A 46 -11.80 -12.47 -22.09
C ILE A 46 -10.45 -12.90 -22.70
N LEU A 47 -9.39 -12.16 -22.39
CA LEU A 47 -8.05 -12.36 -22.96
C LEU A 47 -7.48 -13.77 -22.79
N PRO A 48 -7.67 -14.49 -21.68
CA PRO A 48 -7.18 -15.87 -21.51
C PRO A 48 -7.69 -16.86 -22.55
N PHE A 49 -8.82 -16.57 -23.18
CA PHE A 49 -9.47 -17.43 -24.18
C PHE A 49 -9.12 -17.06 -25.62
N LYS A 50 -8.21 -16.11 -25.80
CA LYS A 50 -7.80 -15.60 -27.12
C LYS A 50 -6.31 -15.77 -27.36
N GLU A 51 -5.95 -16.02 -28.63
CA GLU A 51 -4.61 -15.82 -29.16
C GLU A 51 -4.46 -14.33 -29.49
N TYR A 52 -4.07 -13.54 -28.49
CA TYR A 52 -4.10 -12.08 -28.60
C TYR A 52 -2.97 -11.55 -29.45
N GLU A 53 -3.33 -10.80 -30.50
CA GLU A 53 -2.41 -10.09 -31.37
C GLU A 53 -2.54 -8.56 -31.14
N LEU A 54 -1.42 -7.89 -30.85
CA LEU A 54 -1.37 -6.47 -30.57
C LEU A 54 -1.95 -5.60 -31.70
N THR A 55 -1.81 -6.04 -32.95
CA THR A 55 -2.28 -5.31 -34.15
C THR A 55 -3.77 -5.46 -34.36
N LYS A 56 -4.37 -6.59 -33.98
CA LYS A 56 -5.81 -6.88 -34.15
C LYS A 56 -6.65 -6.49 -32.94
N GLY A 57 -6.01 -6.29 -31.80
CA GLY A 57 -6.69 -5.98 -30.53
C GLY A 57 -7.57 -7.13 -30.04
N VAL A 58 -8.36 -6.89 -28.97
CA VAL A 58 -9.18 -7.93 -28.32
C VAL A 58 -10.28 -8.47 -29.25
N SER A 59 -10.95 -7.62 -30.02
CA SER A 59 -12.06 -8.00 -30.90
C SER A 59 -11.59 -8.82 -32.12
N GLY A 60 -10.46 -8.45 -32.71
CA GLY A 60 -9.93 -9.07 -33.92
C GLY A 60 -9.05 -10.30 -33.68
N SER A 61 -8.63 -10.56 -32.44
CA SER A 61 -7.82 -11.74 -32.10
C SER A 61 -8.63 -13.03 -32.12
N ALA A 62 -8.02 -14.14 -32.55
CA ALA A 62 -8.68 -15.44 -32.69
C ALA A 62 -9.10 -15.99 -31.30
N TRP A 63 -10.23 -16.67 -31.26
CA TRP A 63 -10.71 -17.38 -30.08
C TRP A 63 -10.08 -18.81 -30.05
N VAL A 64 -9.34 -19.11 -28.99
CA VAL A 64 -8.64 -20.43 -28.83
C VAL A 64 -9.21 -21.27 -27.69
N GLY A 65 -10.27 -20.81 -27.02
CA GLY A 65 -10.90 -21.53 -25.92
C GLY A 65 -9.95 -21.77 -24.76
N MET A 66 -9.82 -23.02 -24.32
CA MET A 66 -9.00 -23.40 -23.14
C MET A 66 -7.53 -23.67 -23.45
N ARG A 67 -7.07 -23.43 -24.69
CA ARG A 67 -5.70 -23.77 -25.13
C ARG A 67 -4.63 -23.13 -24.20
N ASN A 68 -4.72 -21.85 -23.92
CA ASN A 68 -3.76 -21.17 -23.04
C ASN A 68 -3.67 -21.79 -21.64
N PHE A 69 -4.78 -22.29 -21.10
CA PHE A 69 -4.78 -23.00 -19.82
C PHE A 69 -4.16 -24.38 -19.93
N SER A 70 -4.45 -25.11 -21.01
CA SER A 70 -3.82 -26.41 -21.27
C SER A 70 -2.31 -26.28 -21.39
N ASP A 71 -1.83 -25.32 -22.19
CA ASP A 71 -0.40 -25.05 -22.39
C ASP A 71 0.27 -24.66 -21.05
N LEU A 72 -0.42 -23.87 -20.23
CA LEU A 72 0.06 -23.48 -18.90
C LEU A 72 0.22 -24.67 -17.96
N PHE A 73 -0.81 -25.52 -17.83
CA PHE A 73 -0.78 -26.67 -16.92
C PHE A 73 0.18 -27.77 -17.36
N ASN A 74 0.45 -27.86 -18.65
CA ASN A 74 1.46 -28.78 -19.22
C ASN A 74 2.89 -28.21 -19.09
N SER A 75 3.05 -26.93 -18.72
CA SER A 75 4.37 -26.33 -18.54
C SER A 75 4.99 -26.73 -17.19
N PRO A 76 6.18 -27.35 -17.16
CA PRO A 76 6.87 -27.68 -15.92
C PRO A 76 7.26 -26.43 -15.12
N PHE A 77 7.41 -25.30 -15.78
CA PHE A 77 7.76 -24.02 -15.15
C PHE A 77 6.63 -23.47 -14.29
N PHE A 78 5.35 -23.66 -14.66
CA PHE A 78 4.23 -23.11 -13.92
C PHE A 78 4.15 -23.63 -12.48
N THR A 79 4.29 -24.94 -12.29
CA THR A 79 4.27 -25.54 -10.95
C THR A 79 5.41 -25.02 -10.08
N LYS A 80 6.60 -24.84 -10.67
CA LYS A 80 7.77 -24.32 -9.97
C LYS A 80 7.57 -22.86 -9.54
N VAL A 81 7.12 -22.02 -10.47
CA VAL A 81 6.81 -20.60 -10.23
C VAL A 81 5.72 -20.43 -9.16
N LEU A 82 4.68 -21.26 -9.20
CA LEU A 82 3.64 -21.29 -8.18
C LEU A 82 4.20 -21.67 -6.80
N SER A 83 5.03 -22.71 -6.74
CA SER A 83 5.69 -23.16 -5.51
C SER A 83 6.59 -22.07 -4.94
N ASN A 84 7.42 -21.42 -5.77
CA ASN A 84 8.27 -20.31 -5.35
C ASN A 84 7.44 -19.15 -4.78
N THR A 85 6.37 -18.75 -5.47
CA THR A 85 5.48 -17.67 -5.01
C THR A 85 4.93 -17.95 -3.62
N VAL A 86 4.39 -19.17 -3.41
CA VAL A 86 3.79 -19.56 -2.12
C VAL A 86 4.86 -19.60 -1.03
N THR A 87 6.02 -20.21 -1.33
CA THR A 87 7.09 -20.37 -0.33
C THR A 87 7.67 -19.03 0.11
N LEU A 88 8.10 -18.20 -0.83
CA LEU A 88 8.66 -16.87 -0.52
C LEU A 88 7.64 -16.00 0.25
N LYS A 89 6.36 -16.07 -0.12
CA LYS A 89 5.30 -15.32 0.56
C LYS A 89 5.08 -15.83 1.99
N LEU A 90 5.06 -17.13 2.22
CA LEU A 90 4.91 -17.70 3.56
C LEU A 90 6.11 -17.38 4.45
N GLU A 91 7.33 -17.48 3.93
CA GLU A 91 8.55 -17.10 4.64
C GLU A 91 8.53 -15.62 5.04
N TYR A 92 8.16 -14.72 4.11
CA TYR A 92 7.96 -13.30 4.41
C TYR A 92 6.90 -13.08 5.51
N ILE A 93 5.72 -13.69 5.39
CA ILE A 93 4.64 -13.54 6.38
C ILE A 93 5.11 -13.98 7.77
N PHE A 94 5.81 -15.11 7.84
CA PHE A 94 6.32 -15.66 9.09
C PHE A 94 7.36 -14.71 9.72
N LEU A 95 8.39 -14.32 8.98
CA LEU A 95 9.47 -13.45 9.45
C LEU A 95 8.93 -12.07 9.87
N CYS A 96 8.11 -11.44 9.04
CA CYS A 96 7.52 -10.14 9.33
C CYS A 96 6.60 -10.19 10.55
N SER A 97 5.80 -11.26 10.70
CA SER A 97 4.87 -11.42 11.82
C SER A 97 5.61 -11.62 13.16
N ILE A 98 6.61 -12.49 13.20
CA ILE A 98 7.40 -12.73 14.42
C ILE A 98 8.15 -11.48 14.82
N SER A 99 8.86 -10.86 13.90
CA SER A 99 9.64 -9.66 14.18
C SER A 99 8.75 -8.50 14.64
N ALA A 100 7.61 -8.27 13.96
CA ALA A 100 6.65 -7.26 14.36
C ALA A 100 6.01 -7.54 15.72
N PHE A 101 5.74 -8.81 16.03
CA PHE A 101 5.22 -9.20 17.34
C PHE A 101 6.21 -8.83 18.46
N LEU A 102 7.48 -9.18 18.32
CA LEU A 102 8.52 -8.88 19.30
C LEU A 102 8.72 -7.36 19.46
N ILE A 103 8.85 -6.63 18.35
CA ILE A 103 9.05 -5.18 18.37
C ILE A 103 7.84 -4.46 19.01
N ALA A 104 6.62 -4.85 18.65
CA ALA A 104 5.41 -4.23 19.22
C ALA A 104 5.28 -4.50 20.72
N LEU A 105 5.65 -5.68 21.21
CA LEU A 105 5.69 -5.96 22.64
C LEU A 105 6.71 -5.07 23.36
N ILE A 106 7.91 -4.92 22.79
CA ILE A 106 8.98 -4.08 23.37
C ILE A 106 8.56 -2.61 23.39
N LEU A 107 8.12 -2.06 22.26
CA LEU A 107 7.64 -0.68 22.17
C LEU A 107 6.38 -0.43 23.03
N GLY A 108 5.60 -1.47 23.27
CA GLY A 108 4.47 -1.44 24.17
C GLY A 108 4.82 -1.07 25.60
N PHE A 109 6.05 -1.27 26.08
CA PHE A 109 6.49 -0.86 27.42
C PHE A 109 6.73 0.65 27.56
N ILE A 110 6.80 1.38 26.44
CA ILE A 110 6.97 2.83 26.47
C ILE A 110 5.68 3.50 26.96
N GLY A 111 5.74 4.22 28.07
CA GLY A 111 4.58 4.95 28.63
C GLY A 111 4.24 6.23 27.86
N SER A 112 5.21 6.83 27.18
CA SER A 112 5.04 8.08 26.42
C SER A 112 4.51 7.83 25.02
N LYS A 113 3.34 8.40 24.69
CA LYS A 113 2.76 8.33 23.34
C LYS A 113 3.64 9.01 22.30
N PHE A 114 4.39 10.05 22.69
CA PHE A 114 5.30 10.76 21.81
C PHE A 114 6.44 9.82 21.35
N TRP A 115 7.16 9.19 22.28
CA TRP A 115 8.25 8.30 21.95
C TRP A 115 7.79 7.04 21.21
N GLN A 116 6.61 6.50 21.55
CA GLN A 116 6.04 5.41 20.76
C GLN A 116 5.79 5.82 19.31
N ARG A 117 5.30 7.04 19.06
CA ARG A 117 5.10 7.56 17.70
C ARG A 117 6.43 7.73 16.97
N VAL A 118 7.40 8.37 17.61
CA VAL A 118 8.74 8.57 17.01
C VAL A 118 9.34 7.22 16.60
N PHE A 119 9.40 6.27 17.51
CA PHE A 119 10.01 4.97 17.23
C PHE A 119 9.20 4.17 16.19
N SER A 120 7.87 4.17 16.27
CA SER A 120 7.08 3.48 15.26
C SER A 120 7.20 4.11 13.86
N THR A 121 7.43 5.43 13.78
CA THR A 121 7.69 6.12 12.51
C THR A 121 9.01 5.68 11.89
N ILE A 122 10.03 5.44 12.70
CA ILE A 122 11.32 4.94 12.23
C ILE A 122 11.15 3.58 11.53
N PHE A 123 10.36 2.67 12.09
CA PHE A 123 10.08 1.37 11.45
C PHE A 123 9.26 1.48 10.16
N LEU A 124 8.56 2.59 9.92
CA LEU A 124 7.87 2.86 8.66
C LEU A 124 8.78 3.47 7.59
N LEU A 125 9.92 4.02 7.96
CA LEU A 125 10.77 4.79 7.04
C LEU A 125 11.12 4.01 5.77
N PRO A 126 11.61 2.75 5.82
CA PRO A 126 11.94 2.00 4.60
C PRO A 126 10.75 1.73 3.69
N TYR A 127 9.55 1.62 4.24
CA TYR A 127 8.32 1.45 3.45
C TYR A 127 7.94 2.71 2.67
N PHE A 128 8.30 3.89 3.18
CA PHE A 128 8.07 5.19 2.53
C PHE A 128 9.24 5.66 1.65
N MET A 129 10.24 4.80 1.46
CA MET A 129 11.29 4.98 0.46
C MET A 129 10.95 4.17 -0.80
N PRO A 130 11.35 4.62 -2.01
CA PRO A 130 11.26 3.80 -3.21
C PRO A 130 12.00 2.46 -3.03
N ALA A 131 11.41 1.39 -3.55
CA ALA A 131 12.02 0.05 -3.47
C ALA A 131 13.42 0.03 -4.08
N ALA A 132 13.61 0.72 -5.22
CA ALA A 132 14.90 0.88 -5.88
C ALA A 132 15.98 1.46 -4.96
N VAL A 133 15.63 2.52 -4.22
CA VAL A 133 16.58 3.18 -3.31
C VAL A 133 16.92 2.28 -2.14
N PHE A 134 15.91 1.64 -1.52
CA PHE A 134 16.14 0.73 -0.41
C PHE A 134 17.06 -0.43 -0.80
N ILE A 135 16.79 -1.08 -1.94
CA ILE A 135 17.61 -2.21 -2.43
C ILE A 135 19.01 -1.73 -2.81
N TYR A 136 19.13 -0.59 -3.48
CA TYR A 136 20.45 -0.03 -3.81
C TYR A 136 21.31 0.17 -2.56
N LEU A 137 20.74 0.74 -1.49
CA LEU A 137 21.47 0.92 -0.23
C LEU A 137 21.90 -0.41 0.41
N VAL A 138 21.06 -1.44 0.32
CA VAL A 138 21.40 -2.79 0.78
C VAL A 138 22.55 -3.38 -0.05
N LEU A 139 22.45 -3.32 -1.38
CA LEU A 139 23.48 -3.84 -2.29
C LEU A 139 24.80 -3.07 -2.14
N TYR A 140 24.73 -1.75 -1.95
CA TYR A 140 25.89 -0.93 -1.66
C TYR A 140 26.61 -1.37 -0.39
N ALA A 141 25.86 -1.63 0.70
CA ALA A 141 26.43 -2.12 1.94
C ALA A 141 27.05 -3.52 1.79
N MET A 142 26.41 -4.41 1.04
CA MET A 142 26.93 -5.74 0.76
C MET A 142 28.20 -5.71 -0.10
N SER A 143 28.30 -4.75 -1.05
CA SER A 143 29.45 -4.59 -1.94
C SER A 143 30.68 -4.04 -1.22
N ASN A 144 30.50 -3.00 -0.39
CA ASN A 144 31.62 -2.23 0.13
C ASN A 144 32.10 -2.62 1.53
N ALA A 145 31.24 -3.19 2.36
CA ALA A 145 31.60 -3.41 3.77
C ALA A 145 31.52 -4.86 4.25
N GLY A 146 30.98 -5.78 3.43
CA GLY A 146 30.70 -7.15 3.91
C GLY A 146 29.83 -7.18 5.19
N MET A 147 29.26 -6.03 5.57
CA MET A 147 28.60 -5.81 6.85
C MET A 147 27.19 -6.42 6.93
N PHE A 148 26.53 -6.61 5.79
CA PHE A 148 25.17 -7.12 5.79
C PHE A 148 25.20 -8.65 5.77
N PHE A 149 24.95 -9.26 6.91
CA PHE A 149 24.80 -10.72 7.09
C PHE A 149 25.97 -11.59 6.61
N MET A 150 27.16 -11.05 6.47
CA MET A 150 28.36 -11.76 5.93
C MET A 150 28.17 -12.25 4.48
N TYR A 151 27.20 -11.74 3.75
CA TYR A 151 26.93 -12.08 2.35
C TYR A 151 27.42 -10.97 1.44
N SER A 152 28.07 -11.35 0.33
CA SER A 152 28.43 -10.44 -0.77
C SER A 152 27.28 -10.30 -1.77
N THR A 153 27.35 -9.30 -2.66
CA THR A 153 26.39 -9.18 -3.78
C THR A 153 26.39 -10.41 -4.68
N GLU A 154 27.55 -11.10 -4.82
CA GLU A 154 27.66 -12.35 -5.58
C GLU A 154 26.84 -13.47 -4.95
N SER A 155 26.69 -13.48 -3.62
CA SER A 155 25.86 -14.46 -2.91
C SER A 155 24.39 -14.40 -3.33
N LEU A 156 23.89 -13.26 -3.79
CA LEU A 156 22.53 -13.13 -4.31
C LEU A 156 22.34 -13.79 -5.70
N MET A 157 23.43 -14.20 -6.35
CA MET A 157 23.36 -14.99 -7.59
C MET A 157 23.22 -16.48 -7.31
N ASP A 158 23.37 -16.91 -6.05
CA ASP A 158 23.11 -18.27 -5.63
C ASP A 158 21.63 -18.45 -5.27
N PRO A 159 20.93 -19.44 -5.88
CA PRO A 159 19.51 -19.65 -5.68
C PRO A 159 19.08 -19.91 -4.23
N GLU A 160 19.88 -20.63 -3.44
CA GLU A 160 19.57 -20.93 -2.03
C GLU A 160 19.75 -19.70 -1.14
N THR A 161 20.82 -18.97 -1.33
CA THR A 161 21.12 -17.73 -0.60
C THR A 161 20.09 -16.66 -0.92
N PHE A 162 19.69 -16.50 -2.19
CA PHE A 162 18.62 -15.59 -2.57
C PHE A 162 17.32 -15.89 -1.84
N ARG A 163 16.92 -17.16 -1.77
CA ARG A 163 15.71 -17.59 -1.08
C ARG A 163 15.70 -17.26 0.40
N LEU A 164 16.86 -17.27 1.04
CA LEU A 164 17.01 -16.87 2.44
C LEU A 164 16.95 -15.35 2.62
N ILE A 165 17.66 -14.60 1.79
CA ILE A 165 17.86 -13.15 1.96
C ILE A 165 16.61 -12.37 1.55
N TYR A 166 15.95 -12.71 0.44
CA TYR A 166 14.82 -11.96 -0.09
C TYR A 166 13.68 -11.76 0.92
N PRO A 167 13.14 -12.80 1.60
CA PRO A 167 12.06 -12.62 2.57
C PRO A 167 12.47 -11.78 3.79
N ILE A 168 13.76 -11.83 4.17
CA ILE A 168 14.31 -11.01 5.26
C ILE A 168 14.27 -9.52 4.86
N LEU A 169 14.75 -9.18 3.66
CA LEU A 169 14.76 -7.80 3.17
C LEU A 169 13.34 -7.25 3.02
N GLU A 170 12.43 -8.05 2.48
CA GLU A 170 11.02 -7.67 2.35
C GLU A 170 10.37 -7.47 3.73
N ALA A 171 10.69 -8.33 4.72
CA ALA A 171 10.21 -8.19 6.08
C ALA A 171 10.76 -6.91 6.75
N ILE A 172 12.06 -6.62 6.63
CA ILE A 172 12.67 -5.39 7.17
C ILE A 172 11.97 -4.16 6.60
N ARG A 173 11.70 -4.12 5.29
CA ARG A 173 11.02 -2.99 4.64
C ARG A 173 9.59 -2.78 5.16
N ASN A 174 8.85 -3.85 5.39
CA ASN A 174 7.41 -3.79 5.64
C ASN A 174 7.02 -3.89 7.13
N ILE A 175 7.96 -4.13 8.04
CA ILE A 175 7.70 -4.41 9.47
C ILE A 175 6.97 -3.28 10.21
N GLY A 176 7.12 -2.05 9.76
CA GLY A 176 6.51 -0.87 10.39
C GLY A 176 4.99 -0.91 10.43
N ILE A 177 4.35 -1.46 9.38
CA ILE A 177 2.88 -1.53 9.28
C ILE A 177 2.27 -2.39 10.40
N PRO A 178 2.63 -3.69 10.55
CA PRO A 178 2.07 -4.51 11.61
C PRO A 178 2.47 -4.01 13.02
N VAL A 179 3.64 -3.41 13.19
CA VAL A 179 4.05 -2.80 14.47
C VAL A 179 3.09 -1.68 14.88
N ILE A 180 2.75 -0.76 13.98
CA ILE A 180 1.82 0.35 14.29
C ILE A 180 0.41 -0.19 14.60
N ILE A 181 -0.09 -1.16 13.84
CA ILE A 181 -1.39 -1.78 14.08
C ILE A 181 -1.42 -2.43 15.47
N ALA A 182 -0.36 -3.13 15.83
CA ALA A 182 -0.22 -3.77 17.14
C ALA A 182 -0.15 -2.76 18.29
N LEU A 183 0.63 -1.68 18.14
CA LEU A 183 0.71 -0.59 19.13
C LEU A 183 -0.64 0.11 19.32
N ALA A 184 -1.39 0.31 18.24
CA ALA A 184 -2.74 0.87 18.34
C ALA A 184 -3.70 -0.05 19.09
N ALA A 185 -3.61 -1.38 18.87
CA ALA A 185 -4.39 -2.37 19.60
C ALA A 185 -4.03 -2.40 21.10
N ILE A 186 -2.73 -2.34 21.44
CA ILE A 186 -2.23 -2.25 22.82
C ILE A 186 -2.78 -0.99 23.50
N ASN A 187 -2.60 0.17 22.86
CA ASN A 187 -3.02 1.46 23.44
C ASN A 187 -4.55 1.55 23.58
N GLY A 188 -5.29 1.05 22.61
CA GLY A 188 -6.75 0.96 22.67
C GLY A 188 -7.23 0.06 23.82
N ARG A 189 -6.56 -1.08 24.03
CA ARG A 189 -6.92 -2.00 25.11
C ARG A 189 -6.57 -1.46 26.48
N ARG A 190 -5.40 -0.85 26.65
CA ARG A 190 -4.98 -0.21 27.90
C ARG A 190 -5.89 0.94 28.34
N ALA A 191 -6.55 1.61 27.41
CA ALA A 191 -7.51 2.66 27.74
C ALA A 191 -8.81 2.14 28.38
N VAL A 192 -9.08 0.84 28.27
CA VAL A 192 -10.36 0.22 28.69
C VAL A 192 -10.17 -0.85 29.75
N ASP A 193 -9.00 -1.49 29.81
CA ASP A 193 -8.73 -2.69 30.61
C ASP A 193 -7.47 -2.52 31.47
N ASN A 194 -7.55 -2.88 32.75
CA ASN A 194 -6.45 -2.79 33.70
C ASN A 194 -5.87 -4.14 34.14
N ARG A 195 -6.28 -5.24 33.51
CA ARG A 195 -5.91 -6.61 33.87
C ARG A 195 -4.51 -7.00 33.40
N GLY A 196 -3.45 -6.50 33.96
CA GLY A 196 -2.07 -6.99 33.74
C GLY A 196 -1.58 -7.08 32.27
N PHE A 197 -0.33 -7.51 32.10
CA PHE A 197 0.38 -7.61 30.81
C PHE A 197 -0.32 -8.52 29.79
N LEU A 198 -0.80 -9.68 30.23
CA LEU A 198 -1.41 -10.67 29.35
C LEU A 198 -2.60 -10.10 28.57
N HIS A 199 -3.52 -9.39 29.26
CA HIS A 199 -4.76 -8.90 28.67
C HIS A 199 -4.62 -7.53 27.96
N THR A 200 -3.67 -6.71 28.41
CA THR A 200 -3.52 -5.35 27.91
C THR A 200 -2.45 -5.22 26.83
N GLN A 201 -1.53 -6.18 26.72
CA GLN A 201 -0.43 -6.12 25.78
C GLN A 201 -0.27 -7.39 24.93
N LEU A 202 -0.12 -8.58 25.52
CA LEU A 202 0.17 -9.81 24.79
C LEU A 202 -0.99 -10.22 23.86
N ILE A 203 -2.22 -10.35 24.39
CA ILE A 203 -3.38 -10.78 23.61
C ILE A 203 -3.73 -9.78 22.48
N PRO A 204 -3.76 -8.45 22.72
CA PRO A 204 -3.99 -7.50 21.63
C PRO A 204 -2.93 -7.56 20.53
N THR A 205 -1.65 -7.73 20.91
CA THR A 205 -0.56 -7.87 19.94
C THR A 205 -0.73 -9.13 19.11
N LEU A 206 -0.94 -10.29 19.76
CA LEU A 206 -1.14 -11.56 19.06
C LEU A 206 -2.33 -11.50 18.10
N LYS A 207 -3.45 -10.89 18.51
CA LYS A 207 -4.62 -10.74 17.64
C LYS A 207 -4.35 -9.80 16.46
N SER A 208 -3.66 -8.68 16.67
CA SER A 208 -3.37 -7.74 15.59
C SER A 208 -2.36 -8.29 14.59
N ILE A 209 -1.34 -9.00 15.06
CA ILE A 209 -0.38 -9.68 14.18
C ILE A 209 -1.03 -10.85 13.46
N GLY A 210 -1.88 -11.63 14.12
CA GLY A 210 -2.68 -12.68 13.46
C GLY A 210 -3.62 -12.10 12.39
N LEU A 211 -4.22 -10.94 12.64
CA LEU A 211 -5.02 -10.23 11.64
C LEU A 211 -4.15 -9.80 10.44
N PHE A 212 -2.97 -9.25 10.68
CA PHE A 212 -2.02 -8.91 9.63
C PHE A 212 -1.63 -10.14 8.80
N ALA A 213 -1.25 -11.24 9.45
CA ALA A 213 -0.89 -12.48 8.77
C ALA A 213 -2.05 -13.02 7.90
N LEU A 214 -3.29 -13.00 8.39
CA LEU A 214 -4.47 -13.39 7.63
C LEU A 214 -4.71 -12.48 6.41
N ILE A 215 -4.53 -11.16 6.56
CA ILE A 215 -4.64 -10.23 5.43
C ILE A 215 -3.56 -10.53 4.39
N GLN A 216 -2.32 -10.81 4.79
CA GLN A 216 -1.24 -11.20 3.88
C GLN A 216 -1.54 -12.54 3.18
N LEU A 217 -2.15 -13.50 3.88
CA LEU A 217 -2.58 -14.76 3.28
C LEU A 217 -3.69 -14.58 2.24
N SER A 218 -4.52 -13.53 2.32
CA SER A 218 -5.50 -13.23 1.27
C SER A 218 -4.85 -12.86 -0.06
N THR A 219 -3.60 -12.41 -0.02
CA THR A 219 -2.78 -12.07 -1.18
C THR A 219 -1.60 -13.05 -1.36
N LEU A 220 -1.80 -14.33 -1.01
CA LEU A 220 -0.74 -15.36 -1.00
C LEU A 220 0.00 -15.49 -2.33
N LEU A 221 -0.70 -15.29 -3.44
CA LEU A 221 -0.13 -15.41 -4.78
C LEU A 221 0.37 -14.08 -5.36
N THR A 222 0.45 -13.01 -4.56
CA THR A 222 0.98 -11.70 -4.98
C THR A 222 2.27 -11.39 -4.24
N MET A 223 3.32 -11.16 -5.02
CA MET A 223 4.60 -10.65 -4.54
C MET A 223 4.76 -9.18 -4.93
N ASP A 224 5.64 -8.46 -4.23
CA ASP A 224 6.05 -7.12 -4.65
C ASP A 224 6.96 -7.25 -5.88
N TYR A 225 6.37 -7.17 -7.07
CA TYR A 225 7.11 -7.29 -8.33
C TYR A 225 8.23 -6.26 -8.43
N GLU A 226 7.97 -5.02 -8.03
CA GLU A 226 8.97 -3.97 -8.11
C GLU A 226 10.18 -4.32 -7.25
N PHE A 227 9.94 -4.69 -5.99
CA PHE A 227 10.99 -5.09 -5.05
C PHE A 227 11.79 -6.31 -5.55
N LEU A 228 11.09 -7.34 -6.03
CA LEU A 228 11.69 -8.56 -6.53
C LEU A 228 12.53 -8.32 -7.80
N SER A 229 12.04 -7.48 -8.70
CA SER A 229 12.69 -7.21 -10.01
C SER A 229 14.08 -6.59 -9.91
N TYR A 230 14.41 -5.94 -8.80
CA TYR A 230 15.75 -5.37 -8.56
C TYR A 230 16.78 -6.40 -8.10
N LEU A 231 16.32 -7.52 -7.53
CA LEU A 231 17.19 -8.57 -6.99
C LEU A 231 17.24 -9.79 -7.91
N GLN A 232 16.26 -9.92 -8.81
CA GLN A 232 16.13 -11.07 -9.69
C GLN A 232 17.04 -10.97 -10.90
N ASN A 233 17.71 -12.08 -11.24
CA ASN A 233 18.47 -12.24 -12.46
C ASN A 233 18.21 -13.63 -13.07
N PRO A 234 18.55 -13.89 -14.34
CA PRO A 234 18.27 -15.17 -15.01
C PRO A 234 18.90 -16.39 -14.32
N THR A 235 20.03 -16.23 -13.61
CA THR A 235 20.73 -17.37 -12.97
C THR A 235 19.96 -17.96 -11.80
N ILE A 236 19.11 -17.14 -11.16
CA ILE A 236 18.33 -17.53 -9.98
C ILE A 236 16.84 -17.74 -10.27
N TYR A 237 16.38 -17.70 -11.53
CA TYR A 237 14.97 -17.92 -11.87
C TYR A 237 14.42 -19.23 -11.31
N GLU A 238 15.29 -20.20 -11.07
CA GLU A 238 14.89 -21.46 -10.44
C GLU A 238 14.18 -21.28 -9.10
N THR A 239 14.61 -20.34 -8.28
CA THR A 239 14.06 -20.06 -6.94
C THR A 239 13.39 -18.69 -6.82
N ALA A 240 13.74 -17.74 -7.66
CA ALA A 240 13.29 -16.35 -7.60
C ALA A 240 12.10 -16.04 -8.50
N ASP A 241 11.78 -16.90 -9.49
CA ASP A 241 10.68 -16.63 -10.39
C ASP A 241 9.33 -16.86 -9.70
N THR A 242 8.46 -15.87 -9.79
CA THR A 242 7.14 -15.86 -9.17
C THR A 242 6.04 -15.66 -10.19
N LEU A 243 4.77 -15.85 -9.79
CA LEU A 243 3.65 -15.64 -10.72
C LEU A 243 3.64 -14.22 -11.30
N ASP A 244 4.00 -13.21 -10.51
CA ASP A 244 4.04 -11.82 -10.98
C ASP A 244 5.15 -11.60 -12.02
N THR A 245 6.36 -12.07 -11.77
CA THR A 245 7.47 -11.95 -12.72
C THR A 245 7.24 -12.79 -13.97
N PHE A 246 6.64 -13.97 -13.82
CA PHE A 246 6.30 -14.84 -14.92
C PHE A 246 5.24 -14.24 -15.85
N VAL A 247 4.17 -13.63 -15.30
CA VAL A 247 3.16 -12.90 -16.09
C VAL A 247 3.80 -11.81 -16.94
N TYR A 248 4.69 -11.01 -16.37
CA TYR A 248 5.33 -9.91 -17.11
C TYR A 248 6.30 -10.42 -18.17
N ARG A 249 7.11 -11.42 -17.87
CA ARG A 249 8.03 -12.03 -18.83
C ARG A 249 7.27 -12.66 -19.98
N THR A 250 6.23 -13.45 -19.70
CA THR A 250 5.40 -14.09 -20.72
C THR A 250 4.72 -13.07 -21.62
N ALA A 251 4.14 -12.00 -21.03
CA ALA A 251 3.44 -10.99 -21.80
C ALA A 251 4.38 -10.08 -22.60
N LEU A 252 5.41 -9.51 -21.95
CA LEU A 252 6.17 -8.40 -22.54
C LEU A 252 7.45 -8.82 -23.23
N MET A 253 8.08 -9.93 -22.79
CA MET A 253 9.27 -10.46 -23.47
C MET A 253 8.91 -11.45 -24.56
N ASN A 254 7.95 -12.37 -24.28
CA ASN A 254 7.57 -13.42 -25.22
C ASN A 254 6.39 -12.99 -26.12
N ASN A 255 5.71 -11.88 -25.84
CA ASN A 255 4.48 -11.43 -26.53
C ASN A 255 3.30 -12.42 -26.43
N GLU A 256 3.29 -13.31 -25.43
CA GLU A 256 2.24 -14.31 -25.20
C GLU A 256 1.17 -13.78 -24.24
N PHE A 257 0.43 -12.75 -24.67
CA PHE A 257 -0.55 -12.05 -23.82
C PHE A 257 -1.72 -12.96 -23.39
N GLY A 258 -2.14 -13.90 -24.23
CA GLY A 258 -3.20 -14.85 -23.88
C GLY A 258 -2.78 -15.78 -22.75
N LEU A 259 -1.58 -16.35 -22.83
CA LEU A 259 -1.00 -17.21 -21.78
C LEU A 259 -0.78 -16.43 -20.47
N ALA A 260 -0.19 -15.24 -20.56
CA ALA A 260 0.00 -14.36 -19.39
C ALA A 260 -1.33 -14.00 -18.71
N SER A 261 -2.40 -13.79 -19.50
CA SER A 261 -3.74 -13.53 -18.99
C SER A 261 -4.36 -14.76 -18.33
N ALA A 262 -4.05 -15.98 -18.81
CA ALA A 262 -4.48 -17.22 -18.16
C ALA A 262 -3.84 -17.38 -16.77
N ILE A 263 -2.54 -17.09 -16.63
CA ILE A 263 -1.84 -17.09 -15.34
C ILE A 263 -2.49 -16.09 -14.38
N TRP A 264 -2.73 -14.85 -14.87
CA TRP A 264 -3.37 -13.82 -14.09
C TRP A 264 -4.79 -14.21 -13.64
N LEU A 265 -5.60 -14.83 -14.50
CA LEU A 265 -6.97 -15.24 -14.18
C LEU A 265 -6.99 -16.33 -13.10
N ILE A 266 -6.10 -17.32 -13.17
CA ILE A 266 -5.97 -18.35 -12.14
C ILE A 266 -5.57 -17.70 -10.79
N LYS A 267 -4.54 -16.85 -10.81
CA LYS A 267 -4.10 -16.09 -9.65
C LYS A 267 -5.26 -15.30 -9.04
N TYR A 268 -5.99 -14.55 -9.86
CA TYR A 268 -7.13 -13.74 -9.44
C TYR A 268 -8.25 -14.59 -8.81
N ALA A 269 -8.62 -15.71 -9.45
CA ALA A 269 -9.66 -16.60 -8.94
C ALA A 269 -9.31 -17.21 -7.57
N VAL A 270 -8.08 -17.71 -7.43
CA VAL A 270 -7.60 -18.26 -6.16
C VAL A 270 -7.58 -17.20 -5.07
N GLN A 271 -7.08 -15.99 -5.37
CA GLN A 271 -7.03 -14.90 -4.40
C GLN A 271 -8.42 -14.40 -4.00
N LEU A 272 -9.38 -14.38 -4.92
CA LEU A 272 -10.76 -14.03 -4.61
C LEU A 272 -11.37 -15.02 -3.60
N VAL A 273 -11.18 -16.33 -3.83
CA VAL A 273 -11.62 -17.37 -2.91
C VAL A 273 -10.94 -17.24 -1.54
N LEU A 274 -9.62 -17.07 -1.51
CA LEU A 274 -8.86 -16.85 -0.27
C LEU A 274 -9.35 -15.60 0.48
N SER A 275 -9.57 -14.49 -0.22
CA SER A 275 -10.06 -13.24 0.36
C SER A 275 -11.43 -13.41 1.01
N ILE A 276 -12.34 -14.15 0.36
CA ILE A 276 -13.68 -14.44 0.91
C ILE A 276 -13.54 -15.31 2.16
N LEU A 277 -12.78 -16.39 2.11
CA LEU A 277 -12.55 -17.28 3.26
C LEU A 277 -11.94 -16.54 4.45
N ILE A 278 -10.90 -15.76 4.19
CA ILE A 278 -10.19 -14.99 5.21
C ILE A 278 -11.07 -13.88 5.78
N PHE A 279 -11.91 -13.24 4.97
CA PHE A 279 -12.91 -12.29 5.46
C PHE A 279 -13.83 -12.93 6.51
N PHE A 280 -14.35 -14.13 6.26
CA PHE A 280 -15.20 -14.83 7.22
C PHE A 280 -14.41 -15.24 8.48
N LEU A 281 -13.17 -15.70 8.36
CA LEU A 281 -12.29 -16.01 9.49
C LEU A 281 -12.03 -14.76 10.35
N ILE A 282 -11.68 -13.64 9.73
CA ILE A 282 -11.45 -12.37 10.43
C ILE A 282 -12.73 -11.94 11.14
N LYS A 283 -13.87 -11.95 10.46
CA LYS A 283 -15.17 -11.58 11.03
C LYS A 283 -15.55 -12.45 12.23
N ARG A 284 -15.25 -13.75 12.19
CA ARG A 284 -15.62 -14.71 13.24
C ARG A 284 -14.73 -14.63 14.47
N PHE A 285 -13.40 -14.49 14.29
CA PHE A 285 -12.42 -14.67 15.35
C PHE A 285 -11.67 -13.41 15.79
N PHE A 286 -11.46 -12.45 14.90
CA PHE A 286 -10.55 -11.33 15.13
C PHE A 286 -11.22 -9.98 15.38
N ILE A 287 -12.40 -9.70 14.81
CA ILE A 287 -13.04 -8.38 14.93
C ILE A 287 -13.42 -8.04 16.36
N LYS A 288 -13.92 -9.02 17.14
CA LYS A 288 -14.33 -8.77 18.51
C LYS A 288 -13.10 -8.60 19.42
N GLY A 289 -12.82 -7.38 19.83
CA GLY A 289 -11.86 -7.08 20.90
C GLY A 289 -10.46 -6.67 20.49
N VAL A 290 -10.12 -6.59 19.20
CA VAL A 290 -8.81 -6.02 18.77
C VAL A 290 -8.79 -4.51 19.02
N PHE A 291 -9.83 -3.82 18.60
CA PHE A 291 -9.99 -2.38 18.83
C PHE A 291 -11.26 -2.13 19.63
N PRO A 292 -11.18 -1.91 20.95
CA PRO A 292 -12.36 -1.61 21.77
C PRO A 292 -12.98 -0.27 21.34
N SER A 293 -14.32 -0.18 21.42
CA SER A 293 -15.03 1.05 21.13
C SER A 293 -14.58 2.16 22.09
N GLN A 294 -14.31 3.36 21.57
CA GLN A 294 -13.85 4.52 22.36
C GLN A 294 -14.90 5.06 23.36
N THR A 295 -16.10 4.50 23.38
CA THR A 295 -17.20 4.92 24.26
C THR A 295 -16.96 4.69 25.76
N LYS A 296 -15.91 3.94 26.13
CA LYS A 296 -15.49 3.77 27.53
C LYS A 296 -14.03 4.18 27.68
N ARG A 297 -13.80 5.49 27.68
CA ARG A 297 -12.50 6.02 28.08
C ARG A 297 -12.42 5.96 29.60
N ALA A 298 -11.66 5.04 30.13
CA ALA A 298 -11.30 5.06 31.55
C ALA A 298 -10.39 6.28 31.78
N GLU A 299 -10.94 7.34 32.34
CA GLU A 299 -10.17 8.47 32.83
C GLU A 299 -9.29 7.96 33.99
N GLY A 300 -8.00 8.15 33.87
CA GLY A 300 -7.09 8.08 35.02
C GLY A 300 -6.03 6.99 35.06
N ILE A 301 -5.93 6.04 34.13
CA ILE A 301 -4.89 4.99 34.23
C ILE A 301 -3.69 5.30 33.33
N ARG A 302 -2.84 6.18 33.83
CA ARG A 302 -1.50 6.39 33.27
C ARG A 302 -0.55 5.34 33.89
N LYS A 303 -0.40 4.16 33.26
CA LYS A 303 0.65 3.23 33.69
C LYS A 303 2.02 3.82 33.40
N ARG A 304 2.88 3.87 34.42
CA ARG A 304 4.31 4.16 34.28
C ARG A 304 4.92 3.12 33.33
N GLY A 305 5.61 3.58 32.28
CA GLY A 305 6.40 2.72 31.43
C GLY A 305 7.49 2.02 32.25
N SER A 306 7.84 0.79 31.87
CA SER A 306 8.99 0.10 32.46
C SER A 306 10.28 0.74 31.94
N PHE A 307 11.20 1.10 32.85
CA PHE A 307 12.53 1.61 32.47
C PHE A 307 13.28 0.63 31.57
N VAL A 308 13.28 -0.65 31.93
CA VAL A 308 13.90 -1.72 31.13
C VAL A 308 13.28 -1.79 29.73
N GLY A 309 11.96 -1.67 29.63
CA GLY A 309 11.29 -1.67 28.33
C GLY A 309 11.66 -0.46 27.47
N VAL A 310 11.88 0.72 28.07
CA VAL A 310 12.33 1.91 27.34
C VAL A 310 13.75 1.73 26.82
N VAL A 311 14.68 1.22 27.65
CA VAL A 311 16.07 0.94 27.25
C VAL A 311 16.12 -0.10 26.14
N LEU A 312 15.35 -1.19 26.28
CA LEU A 312 15.27 -2.24 25.25
C LEU A 312 14.67 -1.71 23.94
N SER A 313 13.66 -0.86 24.03
CA SER A 313 13.07 -0.19 22.85
C SER A 313 14.08 0.68 22.12
N PHE A 314 14.88 1.44 22.87
CA PHE A 314 15.93 2.27 22.30
C PHE A 314 16.98 1.41 21.58
N PHE A 315 17.40 0.30 22.20
CA PHE A 315 18.35 -0.62 21.60
C PHE A 315 17.81 -1.25 20.30
N VAL A 316 16.56 -1.72 20.29
CA VAL A 316 15.94 -2.31 19.10
C VAL A 316 15.80 -1.28 17.98
N VAL A 317 15.46 -0.02 18.29
CA VAL A 317 15.41 1.07 17.31
C VAL A 317 16.81 1.36 16.75
N GLN A 318 17.83 1.40 17.60
CA GLN A 318 19.22 1.60 17.16
C GLN A 318 19.69 0.46 16.25
N LEU A 319 19.40 -0.80 16.61
CA LEU A 319 19.71 -1.94 15.75
C LEU A 319 19.00 -1.85 14.40
N TYR A 320 17.72 -1.48 14.38
CA TYR A 320 16.98 -1.32 13.14
C TYR A 320 17.53 -0.18 12.28
N LEU A 321 17.85 0.96 12.89
CA LEU A 321 18.50 2.07 12.20
C LEU A 321 19.87 1.64 11.64
N LEU A 322 20.68 0.91 12.41
CA LEU A 322 21.93 0.38 11.93
C LEU A 322 21.72 -0.49 10.68
N LEU A 323 20.74 -1.39 10.70
CA LEU A 323 20.44 -2.27 9.57
C LEU A 323 19.91 -1.54 8.32
N THR A 324 19.16 -0.45 8.50
CA THR A 324 18.49 0.25 7.39
C THR A 324 19.20 1.51 6.93
N THR A 325 19.97 2.17 7.80
CA THR A 325 20.63 3.46 7.50
C THR A 325 22.15 3.41 7.62
N ALA A 326 22.75 2.33 8.15
CA ALA A 326 24.21 2.18 8.19
C ALA A 326 24.84 2.31 6.79
N PRO A 327 24.25 1.78 5.71
CA PRO A 327 24.74 2.00 4.35
C PRO A 327 24.83 3.48 4.00
N LEU A 328 23.84 4.27 4.38
CA LEU A 328 23.85 5.73 4.21
C LEU A 328 24.92 6.40 5.09
N ALA A 329 25.07 5.96 6.33
CA ALA A 329 26.07 6.54 7.25
C ALA A 329 27.50 6.25 6.79
N VAL A 330 27.78 5.02 6.36
CA VAL A 330 29.10 4.64 5.82
C VAL A 330 29.42 5.46 4.58
N SER A 331 28.50 5.58 3.64
CA SER A 331 28.72 6.37 2.44
C SER A 331 28.92 7.86 2.72
N VAL A 332 28.20 8.42 3.70
CA VAL A 332 28.40 9.82 4.14
C VAL A 332 29.79 10.01 4.77
N VAL A 333 30.23 9.06 5.61
CA VAL A 333 31.55 9.13 6.25
C VAL A 333 32.68 9.00 5.23
N GLU A 334 32.58 8.08 4.28
CA GLU A 334 33.58 7.91 3.22
C GLU A 334 33.67 9.15 2.32
N VAL A 335 32.53 9.75 1.99
CA VAL A 335 32.48 10.94 1.15
C VAL A 335 33.05 12.20 1.84
N PHE A 336 32.76 12.39 3.12
CA PHE A 336 33.31 13.52 3.88
C PHE A 336 34.76 13.27 4.35
N GLY A 337 35.19 12.00 4.39
CA GLY A 337 36.57 11.62 4.75
C GLY A 337 37.57 11.81 3.61
N ASP A 338 37.20 11.52 2.37
CA ASP A 338 38.05 11.60 1.17
C ASP A 338 37.71 12.82 0.29
N GLY A 339 37.74 14.02 0.83
CA GLY A 339 37.38 15.28 0.16
C GLY A 339 38.15 15.68 -1.12
N SER A 340 38.93 14.77 -1.71
CA SER A 340 39.80 15.06 -2.84
C SER A 340 39.46 14.37 -4.17
N GLN A 341 38.50 13.44 -4.21
CA GLN A 341 38.16 12.73 -5.46
C GLN A 341 36.64 12.73 -5.78
N ILE A 342 36.00 13.88 -5.66
CA ILE A 342 34.71 14.07 -6.37
C ILE A 342 35.08 14.21 -7.85
N SER A 343 35.04 13.09 -8.54
CA SER A 343 35.42 12.95 -9.94
C SER A 343 34.53 13.84 -10.83
N GLN A 344 35.11 14.53 -11.79
CA GLN A 344 34.38 15.23 -12.87
C GLN A 344 33.42 14.31 -13.62
N ALA A 345 33.70 13.01 -13.68
CA ALA A 345 32.82 11.98 -14.27
C ALA A 345 31.46 11.89 -13.58
N SER A 346 31.36 12.19 -12.28
CA SER A 346 30.12 12.15 -11.52
C SER A 346 29.17 13.30 -11.86
N SER A 347 29.71 14.49 -12.11
CA SER A 347 28.88 15.64 -12.50
C SER A 347 28.25 15.47 -13.89
N ASP A 348 28.91 14.72 -14.78
CA ASP A 348 28.45 14.51 -16.15
C ASP A 348 27.25 13.53 -16.22
N LEU A 349 27.20 12.50 -15.36
CA LEU A 349 26.08 11.57 -15.32
C LEU A 349 24.76 12.25 -14.94
N LEU A 350 24.79 13.10 -13.92
CA LEU A 350 23.59 13.77 -13.43
C LEU A 350 23.19 14.98 -14.28
N SER A 351 24.16 15.68 -14.89
CA SER A 351 23.91 16.87 -15.72
C SER A 351 23.16 16.56 -17.01
N GLY A 352 23.34 15.37 -17.58
CA GLY A 352 22.65 14.90 -18.79
C GLY A 352 21.21 14.40 -18.56
N LEU A 353 20.76 14.25 -17.30
CA LEU A 353 19.46 13.68 -16.99
C LEU A 353 18.37 14.76 -16.85
N PRO A 354 17.13 14.52 -17.31
CA PRO A 354 16.02 15.46 -17.21
C PRO A 354 15.42 15.53 -15.80
N LEU A 355 16.27 15.57 -14.74
CA LEU A 355 15.83 15.45 -13.35
C LEU A 355 14.85 16.56 -12.94
N HIS A 356 15.20 17.83 -13.21
CA HIS A 356 14.37 18.97 -12.79
C HIS A 356 12.96 18.90 -13.40
N SER A 357 12.87 18.66 -14.71
CA SER A 357 11.58 18.53 -15.41
C SER A 357 10.79 17.31 -14.93
N SER A 358 11.47 16.18 -14.66
CA SER A 358 10.87 14.97 -14.14
C SER A 358 10.27 15.19 -12.74
N PHE A 359 11.05 15.74 -11.78
CA PHE A 359 10.55 16.05 -10.44
C PHE A 359 9.33 16.96 -10.48
N THR A 360 9.38 18.04 -11.25
CA THR A 360 8.29 19.02 -11.35
C THR A 360 7.03 18.40 -11.98
N THR A 361 7.20 17.71 -13.11
CA THR A 361 6.07 17.10 -13.83
C THR A 361 5.37 16.05 -12.99
N TYR A 362 6.12 15.17 -12.31
CA TYR A 362 5.53 14.12 -11.48
C TYR A 362 4.96 14.67 -10.17
N ALA A 363 5.59 15.66 -9.54
CA ALA A 363 5.03 16.30 -8.35
C ALA A 363 3.66 16.95 -8.65
N ILE A 364 3.54 17.69 -9.74
CA ILE A 364 2.28 18.31 -10.16
C ILE A 364 1.26 17.24 -10.59
N GLY A 365 1.66 16.30 -11.44
CA GLY A 365 0.76 15.26 -11.95
C GLY A 365 0.21 14.37 -10.84
N ILE A 366 1.05 13.87 -9.93
CA ILE A 366 0.63 13.05 -8.80
C ILE A 366 -0.25 13.85 -7.85
N THR A 367 0.10 15.11 -7.55
CA THR A 367 -0.76 15.98 -6.73
C THR A 367 -2.14 16.12 -7.34
N PHE A 368 -2.24 16.36 -8.65
CA PHE A 368 -3.52 16.41 -9.36
C PHE A 368 -4.27 15.08 -9.25
N ALA A 369 -3.63 13.94 -9.50
CA ALA A 369 -4.25 12.62 -9.40
C ALA A 369 -4.78 12.34 -7.98
N VAL A 370 -4.02 12.71 -6.96
CA VAL A 370 -4.41 12.57 -5.55
C VAL A 370 -5.60 13.46 -5.22
N LEU A 371 -5.63 14.70 -5.68
CA LEU A 371 -6.77 15.59 -5.47
C LEU A 371 -8.04 15.02 -6.11
N VAL A 372 -7.94 14.51 -7.34
CA VAL A 372 -9.06 13.83 -8.01
C VAL A 372 -9.52 12.61 -7.21
N ASN A 373 -8.60 11.78 -6.73
CA ASN A 373 -8.92 10.64 -5.88
C ASN A 373 -9.62 11.05 -4.58
N MET A 374 -9.17 12.12 -3.93
CA MET A 374 -9.80 12.62 -2.71
C MET A 374 -11.24 13.03 -2.97
N VAL A 375 -11.52 13.75 -4.07
CA VAL A 375 -12.87 14.13 -4.48
C VAL A 375 -13.73 12.89 -4.75
N ILE A 376 -13.23 11.95 -5.56
CA ILE A 376 -13.92 10.70 -5.88
C ILE A 376 -14.24 9.92 -4.58
N THR A 377 -13.27 9.82 -3.67
CA THR A 377 -13.43 9.12 -2.39
C THR A 377 -14.51 9.77 -1.52
N ILE A 378 -14.51 11.11 -1.40
CA ILE A 378 -15.52 11.87 -0.64
C ILE A 378 -16.92 11.62 -1.20
N LEU A 379 -17.06 11.73 -2.52
CA LEU A 379 -18.36 11.59 -3.19
C LEU A 379 -18.90 10.16 -3.12
N LEU A 380 -18.05 9.14 -3.31
CA LEU A 380 -18.44 7.73 -3.21
C LEU A 380 -18.76 7.30 -1.78
N ALA A 381 -18.08 7.87 -0.77
CA ALA A 381 -18.31 7.51 0.62
C ALA A 381 -19.59 8.15 1.19
N TYR A 382 -20.05 9.26 0.65
CA TYR A 382 -21.20 9.99 1.18
C TYR A 382 -22.47 9.13 1.30
N PRO A 383 -22.97 8.42 0.26
CA PRO A 383 -24.15 7.59 0.37
C PRO A 383 -24.03 6.48 1.43
N LEU A 384 -22.79 6.02 1.70
CA LEU A 384 -22.54 5.00 2.72
C LEU A 384 -22.70 5.52 4.16
N THR A 385 -22.65 6.84 4.35
CA THR A 385 -22.78 7.50 5.66
C THR A 385 -24.21 7.91 5.98
N VAL A 386 -25.09 8.00 4.98
CA VAL A 386 -26.51 8.32 5.15
C VAL A 386 -27.25 7.14 5.77
N LYS A 387 -27.98 7.41 6.87
CA LYS A 387 -28.75 6.38 7.56
C LYS A 387 -30.01 6.05 6.75
N ASP A 388 -30.37 4.77 6.71
CA ASP A 388 -31.61 4.25 6.10
C ASP A 388 -31.84 4.64 4.61
N LEU A 389 -30.76 4.95 3.88
CA LEU A 389 -30.82 5.27 2.46
C LEU A 389 -31.29 4.05 1.65
N PRO A 390 -32.39 4.17 0.86
CA PRO A 390 -32.87 3.07 0.03
C PRO A 390 -31.79 2.58 -0.94
N GLY A 391 -31.59 1.26 -1.06
CA GLY A 391 -30.59 0.69 -1.96
C GLY A 391 -29.14 0.75 -1.47
N ARG A 392 -28.85 1.27 -0.26
CA ARG A 392 -27.47 1.36 0.29
C ARG A 392 -26.73 0.02 0.31
N LEU A 393 -27.44 -1.07 0.57
CA LEU A 393 -26.84 -2.41 0.54
C LEU A 393 -26.35 -2.78 -0.85
N LEU A 394 -27.18 -2.58 -1.88
CA LEU A 394 -26.80 -2.84 -3.28
C LEU A 394 -25.62 -1.97 -3.72
N TYR A 395 -25.64 -0.69 -3.34
CA TYR A 395 -24.51 0.22 -3.59
C TYR A 395 -23.23 -0.24 -2.89
N THR A 396 -23.33 -0.70 -1.64
CA THR A 396 -22.18 -1.24 -0.90
C THR A 396 -21.62 -2.49 -1.58
N ILE A 397 -22.50 -3.43 -2.00
CA ILE A 397 -22.11 -4.64 -2.73
C ILE A 397 -21.44 -4.29 -4.04
N PHE A 398 -22.00 -3.35 -4.81
CA PHE A 398 -21.39 -2.84 -6.05
C PHE A 398 -19.96 -2.33 -5.80
N LEU A 399 -19.74 -1.47 -4.80
CA LEU A 399 -18.41 -0.95 -4.49
C LEU A 399 -17.45 -2.05 -4.02
N ILE A 400 -17.92 -3.05 -3.28
CA ILE A 400 -17.09 -4.20 -2.86
C ILE A 400 -16.68 -5.05 -4.08
N ILE A 401 -17.60 -5.28 -5.01
CA ILE A 401 -17.30 -6.00 -6.26
C ILE A 401 -16.24 -5.22 -7.04
N VAL A 402 -16.45 -3.91 -7.26
CA VAL A 402 -15.50 -3.07 -8.01
C VAL A 402 -14.16 -2.93 -7.28
N LEU A 403 -14.15 -2.92 -5.95
CA LEU A 403 -12.90 -2.94 -5.17
C LEU A 403 -12.04 -4.18 -5.48
N ASN A 404 -12.69 -5.33 -5.65
CA ASN A 404 -12.01 -6.59 -5.96
C ASN A 404 -11.68 -6.78 -7.45
N MET A 405 -12.16 -5.91 -8.34
CA MET A 405 -11.78 -5.90 -9.76
C MET A 405 -10.35 -5.36 -9.90
N GLY A 406 -9.35 -6.20 -9.61
CA GLY A 406 -7.93 -5.89 -9.82
C GLY A 406 -7.48 -6.36 -11.19
N MET A 407 -7.06 -5.43 -12.04
CA MET A 407 -6.34 -5.77 -13.28
C MET A 407 -4.86 -5.91 -12.96
N GLY A 408 -4.17 -6.85 -13.61
CA GLY A 408 -2.72 -6.85 -13.62
C GLY A 408 -2.19 -5.73 -14.55
N GLY A 409 -0.98 -5.25 -14.30
CA GLY A 409 -0.38 -4.16 -15.08
C GLY A 409 -0.29 -4.45 -16.60
N VAL A 410 -0.22 -5.72 -17.01
CA VAL A 410 -0.28 -6.12 -18.41
C VAL A 410 -1.62 -5.77 -19.05
N HIS A 411 -2.75 -6.02 -18.36
CA HIS A 411 -4.08 -5.70 -18.87
C HIS A 411 -4.35 -4.19 -18.88
N GLU A 412 -3.84 -3.47 -17.90
CA GLU A 412 -3.86 -2.01 -17.89
C GLU A 412 -3.10 -1.45 -19.09
N TYR A 413 -1.90 -1.98 -19.37
CA TYR A 413 -1.13 -1.61 -20.54
C TYR A 413 -1.91 -1.81 -21.83
N LEU A 414 -2.48 -2.99 -22.04
CA LEU A 414 -3.24 -3.30 -23.26
C LEU A 414 -4.44 -2.37 -23.43
N PHE A 415 -5.15 -2.06 -22.34
CA PHE A 415 -6.28 -1.13 -22.37
C PHE A 415 -5.86 0.28 -22.78
N PHE A 416 -4.86 0.86 -22.09
CA PHE A 416 -4.42 2.22 -22.36
C PHE A 416 -3.71 2.35 -23.71
N ARG A 417 -2.98 1.31 -24.15
CA ARG A 417 -2.41 1.25 -25.49
C ARG A 417 -3.48 1.26 -26.55
N GLY A 418 -4.56 0.50 -26.37
CA GLY A 418 -5.71 0.49 -27.27
C GLY A 418 -6.45 1.84 -27.35
N LYS A 419 -6.24 2.73 -26.37
CA LYS A 419 -6.74 4.11 -26.36
C LYS A 419 -5.72 5.14 -26.88
N GLY A 420 -4.58 4.71 -27.39
CA GLY A 420 -3.52 5.61 -27.87
C GLY A 420 -2.76 6.37 -26.78
N MET A 421 -2.87 5.94 -25.52
CA MET A 421 -2.24 6.61 -24.36
C MET A 421 -0.83 6.08 -24.05
N HIS A 422 -0.25 5.22 -24.90
CA HIS A 422 1.13 4.76 -24.72
C HIS A 422 2.14 5.92 -24.86
N ASN A 423 3.26 5.79 -24.22
CA ASN A 423 4.31 6.83 -24.14
C ASN A 423 3.82 8.17 -23.57
N THR A 424 2.85 8.12 -22.66
CA THR A 424 2.36 9.28 -21.91
C THR A 424 2.28 8.94 -20.42
N ILE A 425 2.27 9.95 -19.55
CA ILE A 425 2.09 9.77 -18.10
C ILE A 425 0.62 9.55 -17.70
N LEU A 426 -0.31 9.73 -18.63
CA LEU A 426 -1.75 9.68 -18.35
C LEU A 426 -2.23 8.35 -17.74
N PRO A 427 -1.81 7.16 -18.25
CA PRO A 427 -2.21 5.89 -17.64
C PRO A 427 -1.84 5.82 -16.16
N TYR A 428 -0.65 6.27 -15.80
CA TYR A 428 -0.18 6.29 -14.43
C TYR A 428 -1.01 7.22 -13.53
N LEU A 429 -1.38 8.40 -14.03
CA LEU A 429 -2.22 9.34 -13.29
C LEU A 429 -3.66 8.82 -13.14
N ILE A 430 -4.24 8.24 -14.21
CA ILE A 430 -5.62 7.73 -14.21
C ILE A 430 -5.76 6.54 -13.23
N THR A 431 -4.79 5.63 -13.19
CA THR A 431 -4.82 4.53 -12.21
C THR A 431 -4.79 5.05 -10.77
N GLY A 432 -4.16 6.17 -10.53
CA GLY A 432 -4.16 6.88 -9.24
C GLY A 432 -5.50 7.49 -8.83
N PHE A 433 -6.47 7.66 -9.73
CA PHE A 433 -7.79 8.22 -9.37
C PHE A 433 -8.62 7.29 -8.49
N PHE A 434 -8.29 6.00 -8.40
CA PHE A 434 -9.17 4.99 -7.82
C PHE A 434 -8.52 4.21 -6.69
N THR A 435 -8.61 4.72 -5.48
CA THR A 435 -8.28 3.95 -4.27
C THR A 435 -9.56 3.64 -3.48
N LEU A 436 -10.36 2.69 -3.99
CA LEU A 436 -11.69 2.37 -3.43
C LEU A 436 -11.65 1.92 -1.98
N ALA A 437 -10.54 1.36 -1.50
CA ALA A 437 -10.35 1.05 -0.08
C ALA A 437 -10.55 2.30 0.81
N ASN A 438 -10.12 3.48 0.33
CA ASN A 438 -10.26 4.74 1.05
C ASN A 438 -11.73 5.11 1.30
N VAL A 439 -12.65 4.73 0.41
CA VAL A 439 -14.10 4.95 0.57
C VAL A 439 -14.61 4.25 1.84
N PHE A 440 -14.20 2.99 2.05
CA PHE A 440 -14.59 2.23 3.25
C PHE A 440 -13.88 2.72 4.50
N VAL A 441 -12.63 3.20 4.39
CA VAL A 441 -11.89 3.82 5.50
C VAL A 441 -12.60 5.10 5.96
N ILE A 442 -13.00 5.98 5.04
CA ILE A 442 -13.74 7.21 5.36
C ILE A 442 -15.10 6.88 6.00
N LYS A 443 -15.85 5.93 5.43
CA LYS A 443 -17.10 5.44 6.05
C LYS A 443 -16.86 4.98 7.49
N ALA A 444 -15.82 4.17 7.71
CA ALA A 444 -15.51 3.61 9.02
C ALA A 444 -15.14 4.72 10.02
N ILE A 445 -14.27 5.65 9.64
CA ILE A 445 -13.87 6.79 10.48
C ILE A 445 -15.07 7.66 10.81
N TYR A 446 -15.90 7.99 9.82
CA TYR A 446 -17.09 8.79 10.00
C TYR A 446 -18.05 8.16 11.03
N ASN A 447 -18.39 6.89 10.82
CA ASN A 447 -19.35 6.18 11.68
C ASN A 447 -18.83 5.90 13.10
N THR A 448 -17.51 5.75 13.29
CA THR A 448 -16.96 5.43 14.62
C THR A 448 -16.65 6.65 15.45
N ARG A 449 -16.26 7.76 14.83
CA ARG A 449 -15.75 8.94 15.52
C ARG A 449 -16.77 10.05 15.68
N TYR A 450 -17.59 10.29 14.66
CA TYR A 450 -18.42 11.49 14.56
C TYR A 450 -19.90 11.24 14.79
N VAL A 451 -20.30 9.99 14.92
CA VAL A 451 -21.69 9.65 15.23
C VAL A 451 -21.74 9.09 16.64
N SER A 452 -22.00 9.96 17.64
CA SER A 452 -22.35 9.52 19.00
C SER A 452 -23.66 8.72 18.96
N VAL A 453 -23.90 7.86 19.96
CA VAL A 453 -25.12 7.04 20.04
C VAL A 453 -26.37 7.94 20.04
N GLU A 454 -26.30 9.12 20.67
CA GLU A 454 -27.39 10.09 20.71
C GLU A 454 -27.59 10.82 19.35
N GLU A 455 -26.51 11.17 18.64
CA GLU A 455 -26.61 11.75 17.30
C GLU A 455 -27.08 10.75 16.24
N ARG A 456 -26.90 9.43 16.47
CA ARG A 456 -27.46 8.37 15.61
C ARG A 456 -28.98 8.36 15.61
N THR A 457 -29.60 8.79 16.69
CA THR A 457 -31.05 8.77 16.86
C THR A 457 -31.76 10.06 16.48
N VAL A 458 -31.09 11.21 16.59
CA VAL A 458 -31.75 12.52 16.51
C VAL A 458 -31.36 13.35 15.28
N LYS A 459 -30.12 13.25 14.76
CA LYS A 459 -29.65 14.07 13.63
C LYS A 459 -28.73 13.28 12.69
N GLY A 460 -29.28 12.28 12.02
CA GLY A 460 -28.59 11.57 10.92
C GLY A 460 -28.20 12.51 9.78
N VAL A 461 -27.25 12.09 8.95
CA VAL A 461 -27.00 12.75 7.66
C VAL A 461 -28.19 12.38 6.76
N GLU A 462 -28.93 13.39 6.32
CA GLU A 462 -30.23 13.22 5.62
C GLU A 462 -30.07 12.98 4.12
N GLY A 463 -28.82 12.99 3.61
CA GLY A 463 -28.54 12.73 2.19
C GLY A 463 -28.75 13.94 1.27
N ASP A 464 -29.06 15.10 1.84
CA ASP A 464 -29.25 16.37 1.14
C ASP A 464 -27.94 17.15 0.96
N PRO A 465 -27.87 18.14 0.06
CA PRO A 465 -26.68 18.95 -0.16
C PRO A 465 -26.23 19.75 1.07
N GLU A 466 -27.14 20.19 1.90
CA GLU A 466 -26.83 20.94 3.10
C GLU A 466 -26.10 20.07 4.14
N SER A 467 -26.59 18.85 4.36
CA SER A 467 -25.92 17.86 5.20
C SER A 467 -24.56 17.46 4.67
N PHE A 468 -24.38 17.37 3.35
CA PHE A 468 -23.08 17.14 2.72
C PHE A 468 -22.08 18.23 3.08
N VAL A 469 -22.42 19.49 2.87
CA VAL A 469 -21.49 20.62 3.06
C VAL A 469 -21.26 20.92 4.56
N LYS A 470 -22.33 20.98 5.36
CA LYS A 470 -22.25 21.45 6.76
C LYS A 470 -21.88 20.36 7.76
N ARG A 471 -22.26 19.09 7.49
CA ARG A 471 -22.08 17.99 8.47
C ARG A 471 -21.04 16.96 8.07
N TYR A 472 -21.06 16.52 6.80
CA TYR A 472 -20.17 15.47 6.33
C TYR A 472 -18.77 15.98 5.98
N LEU A 473 -18.68 16.94 5.07
CA LEU A 473 -17.41 17.43 4.52
C LEU A 473 -16.41 17.91 5.60
N PRO A 474 -16.77 18.74 6.60
CA PRO A 474 -15.82 19.21 7.60
C PRO A 474 -15.23 18.07 8.46
N ARG A 475 -15.99 16.97 8.61
CA ARG A 475 -15.57 15.83 9.43
C ARG A 475 -14.63 14.89 8.71
N VAL A 476 -14.69 14.82 7.37
CA VAL A 476 -13.85 13.92 6.56
C VAL A 476 -12.60 14.57 5.99
N VAL A 477 -12.49 15.90 6.02
CA VAL A 477 -11.34 16.63 5.45
C VAL A 477 -10.01 16.15 6.04
N LYS A 478 -9.89 16.08 7.36
CA LYS A 478 -8.64 15.66 8.00
C LYS A 478 -8.24 14.22 7.68
N PRO A 479 -9.12 13.21 7.79
CA PRO A 479 -8.81 11.85 7.34
C PRO A 479 -8.46 11.76 5.86
N ILE A 480 -9.18 12.47 4.98
CA ILE A 480 -8.94 12.38 3.54
C ILE A 480 -7.59 13.00 3.15
N LEU A 481 -7.14 14.07 3.81
CA LEU A 481 -5.79 14.62 3.63
C LEU A 481 -4.71 13.60 3.99
N GLY A 482 -4.89 12.87 5.09
CA GLY A 482 -3.96 11.81 5.47
C GLY A 482 -3.94 10.64 4.48
N LEU A 483 -5.10 10.23 3.96
CA LEU A 483 -5.19 9.20 2.91
C LEU A 483 -4.61 9.70 1.58
N GLY A 484 -4.80 10.98 1.24
CA GLY A 484 -4.19 11.61 0.07
C GLY A 484 -2.66 11.64 0.17
N ALA A 485 -2.11 11.99 1.33
CA ALA A 485 -0.67 11.96 1.56
C ALA A 485 -0.09 10.53 1.45
N LEU A 486 -0.80 9.53 1.97
CA LEU A 486 -0.42 8.12 1.82
C LEU A 486 -0.40 7.71 0.34
N GLN A 487 -1.43 8.08 -0.40
CA GLN A 487 -1.51 7.79 -1.83
C GLN A 487 -0.43 8.52 -2.63
N PHE A 488 -0.14 9.79 -2.30
CA PHE A 488 0.95 10.52 -2.93
C PHE A 488 2.28 9.78 -2.75
N ALA A 489 2.58 9.35 -1.51
CA ALA A 489 3.81 8.60 -1.23
C ALA A 489 3.88 7.30 -2.04
N PHE A 490 2.80 6.54 -2.15
CA PHE A 490 2.78 5.31 -2.93
C PHE A 490 2.98 5.56 -4.43
N MET A 491 2.29 6.53 -5.00
CA MET A 491 2.46 6.89 -6.40
C MET A 491 3.87 7.46 -6.67
N TRP A 492 4.40 8.27 -5.78
CA TRP A 492 5.74 8.81 -5.94
C TRP A 492 6.82 7.74 -5.89
N ASN A 493 6.71 6.79 -4.96
CA ASN A 493 7.73 5.78 -4.69
C ASN A 493 7.70 4.61 -5.68
N SER A 494 6.63 4.42 -6.46
CA SER A 494 6.50 3.33 -7.43
C SER A 494 6.83 3.80 -8.84
N CYS A 495 7.59 3.01 -9.56
CA CYS A 495 7.79 3.19 -11.00
C CYS A 495 7.09 2.11 -11.83
N TYR A 496 6.49 1.15 -11.18
CA TYR A 496 5.89 -0.01 -11.81
C TYR A 496 4.40 -0.14 -11.41
N PRO A 497 3.53 -0.75 -12.24
CA PRO A 497 3.78 -1.27 -13.58
C PRO A 497 3.70 -0.20 -14.68
N GLY A 498 3.10 0.94 -14.39
CA GLY A 498 2.74 1.91 -15.40
C GLY A 498 3.94 2.42 -16.20
N GLN A 499 4.96 2.95 -15.52
CA GLN A 499 6.05 3.65 -16.20
C GLN A 499 6.91 2.73 -17.06
N LEU A 500 7.26 1.54 -16.56
CA LEU A 500 8.11 0.59 -17.29
C LEU A 500 7.47 0.10 -18.60
N VAL A 501 6.14 0.07 -18.65
CA VAL A 501 5.40 -0.50 -19.78
C VAL A 501 4.86 0.59 -20.70
N TYR A 502 4.49 1.77 -20.15
CA TYR A 502 3.87 2.84 -20.92
C TYR A 502 4.87 3.83 -21.52
N LEU A 503 6.06 4.00 -20.91
CA LEU A 503 7.01 5.04 -21.27
C LEU A 503 8.22 4.47 -22.01
N ALA A 504 8.45 4.95 -23.22
CA ALA A 504 9.65 4.69 -24.00
C ALA A 504 10.60 5.90 -24.07
N ASP A 505 10.07 7.11 -23.83
CA ASP A 505 10.83 8.35 -23.90
C ASP A 505 11.47 8.69 -22.55
N PRO A 506 12.82 8.72 -22.44
CA PRO A 506 13.52 9.03 -21.19
C PRO A 506 13.14 10.38 -20.56
N ASN A 507 12.71 11.35 -21.37
CA ASN A 507 12.30 12.67 -20.88
C ASN A 507 10.97 12.63 -20.10
N LYS A 508 10.24 11.52 -20.18
CA LYS A 508 8.97 11.30 -19.49
C LYS A 508 9.10 10.39 -18.27
N PHE A 509 10.30 9.91 -17.97
CA PHE A 509 10.51 9.01 -16.85
C PHE A 509 10.31 9.73 -15.51
N SER A 510 9.75 9.02 -14.53
CA SER A 510 9.69 9.52 -13.15
C SER A 510 11.08 9.56 -12.52
N PRO A 511 11.26 10.35 -11.45
CA PRO A 511 12.53 10.38 -10.71
C PRO A 511 12.95 8.98 -10.23
N VAL A 512 12.00 8.15 -9.78
CA VAL A 512 12.26 6.76 -9.35
C VAL A 512 12.69 5.89 -10.54
N MET A 513 12.07 6.06 -11.72
CA MET A 513 12.43 5.31 -12.91
C MET A 513 13.80 5.73 -13.45
N ILE A 514 14.14 7.02 -13.40
CA ILE A 514 15.48 7.50 -13.74
C ILE A 514 16.50 6.83 -12.81
N PHE A 515 16.28 6.90 -11.49
CA PHE A 515 17.13 6.24 -10.51
C PHE A 515 17.29 4.75 -10.78
N ARG A 516 16.17 4.03 -11.01
CA ARG A 516 16.17 2.61 -11.38
C ARG A 516 17.05 2.32 -12.60
N ASN A 517 16.91 3.10 -13.65
CA ASN A 517 17.64 2.88 -14.89
C ASN A 517 19.16 3.08 -14.70
N ILE A 518 19.56 3.97 -13.79
CA ILE A 518 20.97 4.15 -13.43
C ILE A 518 21.49 2.90 -12.72
N ILE A 519 20.79 2.42 -11.68
CA ILE A 519 21.28 1.29 -10.88
C ILE A 519 21.22 -0.06 -11.62
N MET A 520 20.33 -0.17 -12.61
CA MET A 520 20.18 -1.38 -13.43
C MET A 520 21.00 -1.32 -14.73
N GLY A 521 21.61 -0.18 -15.04
CA GLY A 521 22.44 0.00 -16.23
C GLY A 521 23.81 -0.67 -16.09
N ALA A 522 24.14 -1.58 -17.03
CA ALA A 522 25.35 -2.39 -16.99
C ALA A 522 26.68 -1.61 -17.20
N GLN A 523 26.62 -0.31 -17.49
CA GLN A 523 27.80 0.47 -17.94
C GLN A 523 28.41 1.35 -16.85
N ALA A 524 27.80 1.48 -15.68
CA ALA A 524 28.24 2.40 -14.64
C ALA A 524 28.68 1.66 -13.37
N ASP A 525 29.83 2.03 -12.82
CA ASP A 525 30.27 1.58 -11.51
C ASP A 525 29.48 2.29 -10.39
N VAL A 526 28.23 1.88 -10.25
CA VAL A 526 27.27 2.50 -9.31
C VAL A 526 27.56 2.19 -7.85
N TYR A 527 28.38 1.19 -7.58
CA TYR A 527 28.80 0.81 -6.21
C TYR A 527 30.22 1.30 -5.86
N GLY A 528 30.97 1.82 -6.82
CA GLY A 528 32.31 2.39 -6.66
C GLY A 528 32.31 3.89 -6.95
N GLN A 529 32.92 4.31 -8.08
CA GLN A 529 33.16 5.73 -8.39
C GLN A 529 31.90 6.61 -8.42
N LEU A 530 30.74 6.07 -8.82
CA LEU A 530 29.49 6.82 -8.93
C LEU A 530 28.60 6.69 -7.68
N ALA A 531 28.99 5.88 -6.70
CA ALA A 531 28.16 5.55 -5.53
C ALA A 531 27.62 6.81 -4.83
N PHE A 532 28.46 7.83 -4.67
CA PHE A 532 28.07 9.06 -3.98
C PHE A 532 26.93 9.82 -4.69
N ASP A 533 27.01 9.98 -6.01
CA ASP A 533 25.98 10.70 -6.74
C ASP A 533 24.69 9.89 -6.84
N VAL A 534 24.79 8.56 -6.93
CA VAL A 534 23.64 7.66 -6.88
C VAL A 534 22.97 7.73 -5.50
N ILE A 535 23.73 7.81 -4.41
CA ILE A 535 23.19 7.97 -3.05
C ILE A 535 22.50 9.33 -2.89
N LYS A 536 23.12 10.42 -3.37
CA LYS A 536 22.50 11.76 -3.38
C LYS A 536 21.17 11.75 -4.14
N LEU A 537 21.17 11.17 -5.33
CA LEU A 537 19.95 11.06 -6.13
C LEU A 537 18.89 10.20 -5.42
N GLY A 538 19.29 9.07 -4.83
CA GLY A 538 18.41 8.21 -4.04
C GLY A 538 17.80 8.95 -2.85
N ALA A 539 18.59 9.74 -2.14
CA ALA A 539 18.10 10.59 -1.06
C ALA A 539 17.09 11.63 -1.58
N ALA A 540 17.41 12.35 -2.66
CA ALA A 540 16.51 13.33 -3.27
C ALA A 540 15.18 12.72 -3.71
N VAL A 541 15.23 11.56 -4.35
CA VAL A 541 14.03 10.81 -4.80
C VAL A 541 13.19 10.33 -3.62
N SER A 542 13.79 10.03 -2.46
CA SER A 542 13.09 9.55 -1.26
C SER A 542 12.42 10.66 -0.44
N ILE A 543 12.91 11.91 -0.53
CA ILE A 543 12.42 13.05 0.26
C ILE A 543 10.89 13.22 0.19
N PRO A 544 10.23 13.22 -0.98
CA PRO A 544 8.79 13.45 -1.03
C PRO A 544 7.98 12.37 -0.28
N GLY A 545 8.37 11.10 -0.39
CA GLY A 545 7.74 10.01 0.37
C GLY A 545 7.90 10.18 1.87
N ILE A 546 9.09 10.55 2.33
CA ILE A 546 9.41 10.80 3.75
C ILE A 546 8.63 12.01 4.28
N ILE A 547 8.54 13.09 3.52
CA ILE A 547 7.73 14.27 3.90
C ILE A 547 6.26 13.87 4.08
N MET A 548 5.71 13.05 3.18
CA MET A 548 4.34 12.56 3.30
C MET A 548 4.15 11.67 4.53
N LEU A 549 5.13 10.83 4.88
CA LEU A 549 5.11 10.07 6.13
C LEU A 549 5.01 11.00 7.34
N LEU A 550 5.86 12.01 7.43
CA LEU A 550 5.83 12.97 8.54
C LEU A 550 4.49 13.71 8.59
N PHE A 551 3.97 14.13 7.44
CA PHE A 551 2.67 14.79 7.34
C PHE A 551 1.53 13.90 7.86
N ILE A 552 1.50 12.61 7.48
CA ILE A 552 0.52 11.64 7.97
C ILE A 552 0.63 11.50 9.50
N MET A 553 1.84 11.43 10.04
CA MET A 553 2.04 11.26 11.48
C MET A 553 1.60 12.50 12.27
N ILE A 554 1.77 13.72 11.74
CA ILE A 554 1.28 14.97 12.32
C ILE A 554 -0.25 15.02 12.28
N LEU A 555 -0.88 14.62 11.18
CA LEU A 555 -2.35 14.59 11.05
C LEU A 555 -3.04 13.53 11.92
N GLY A 556 -2.30 12.72 12.64
CA GLY A 556 -2.84 11.66 13.48
C GLY A 556 -3.01 10.33 12.74
N GLY A 557 -1.98 9.92 12.02
CA GLY A 557 -1.93 8.71 11.18
C GLY A 557 -2.34 7.42 11.88
N HIS A 558 -2.25 7.34 13.22
CA HIS A 558 -2.80 6.22 13.98
C HIS A 558 -4.30 5.98 13.71
N GLU A 559 -5.07 7.01 13.41
CA GLU A 559 -6.49 6.89 13.09
C GLU A 559 -6.72 6.27 11.71
N ILE A 560 -5.84 6.58 10.76
CA ILE A 560 -5.89 6.05 9.40
C ILE A 560 -5.53 4.56 9.41
N PHE A 561 -4.44 4.19 10.09
CA PHE A 561 -3.99 2.80 10.17
C PHE A 561 -4.87 1.91 11.04
N THR A 562 -5.64 2.50 11.96
CA THR A 562 -6.49 1.77 12.91
C THR A 562 -7.98 1.97 12.67
N ALA A 563 -8.37 2.54 11.53
CA ALA A 563 -9.77 2.70 11.17
C ALA A 563 -10.50 1.36 11.24
N GLN A 564 -11.55 1.30 12.08
CA GLN A 564 -12.34 0.08 12.26
C GLN A 564 -13.27 -0.10 11.07
N ILE A 565 -12.73 -0.60 9.96
CA ILE A 565 -13.45 -0.78 8.69
C ILE A 565 -14.68 -1.70 8.85
N TRP A 566 -14.69 -2.53 9.90
CA TRP A 566 -15.62 -3.63 10.08
C TRP A 566 -16.73 -3.41 11.11
N LYS A 567 -16.79 -2.25 11.74
CA LYS A 567 -17.91 -1.93 12.62
C LYS A 567 -19.05 -1.32 11.82
N ASN A 568 -20.07 -2.14 11.58
CA ASN A 568 -21.39 -1.89 10.97
C ASN A 568 -21.41 -1.81 9.47
#